data_2da8168493884f3d48f8a64ba69abb1a
#
_entry.id   2da8168493884f3d48f8a64ba69abb1a
#
_cell.length_a   1.000
_cell.length_b   1.000
_cell.length_c   1.000
_cell.angle_alpha   90.00
_cell.angle_beta   90.00
_cell.angle_gamma   90.00
#
_symmetry.space_group_name_H-M   'P 1'
#
loop_
_entity.id
_entity.type
_entity.pdbx_description
1 polymer ?
#
loop_
_entity_poly.entity_id
_entity_poly.type
_entity_poly.pdbx_seq_one_letter_code
_entity_poly.pdbx_strand_id
1 'polypeptide(L)'
;QPDDGAQSAPAVKARLWLWIVLAVGLLLFLLAAAALRYALIRRRWRYRFECTAPAQSVAWVTGALAALWPAMGLGYDGGSVFAFGESLRESDAEYAGAVRDLAALNGEARFSSHTMTREQAKRALRVWKQTVDRLQKNVPLPRRAWLKWIRCLY
;
A
#
# COMPACT_ATOMS: atom_id res chain seq x y z
N GLN A 1 -60.45 35.23 -7.29
CA GLN A 1 -59.51 34.11 -7.28
C GLN A 1 -58.24 34.60 -6.64
N PRO A 2 -57.80 34.06 -5.51
CA PRO A 2 -56.48 34.37 -4.95
C PRO A 2 -55.41 33.53 -5.62
N ASP A 3 -54.32 34.18 -5.95
CA ASP A 3 -53.08 33.65 -6.57
C ASP A 3 -52.31 32.76 -5.60
N ASP A 4 -52.48 31.46 -5.68
CA ASP A 4 -51.74 30.45 -4.87
C ASP A 4 -50.40 30.04 -5.47
N GLY A 5 -49.81 30.86 -6.35
CA GLY A 5 -48.63 30.47 -7.18
C GLY A 5 -47.23 30.78 -6.63
N ALA A 6 -47.07 31.45 -5.47
CA ALA A 6 -45.77 32.07 -5.16
C ALA A 6 -45.02 31.54 -3.90
N GLN A 7 -45.44 30.45 -3.21
CA GLN A 7 -44.83 30.07 -1.92
C GLN A 7 -43.99 28.79 -1.92
N SER A 8 -43.78 28.09 -3.02
CA SER A 8 -43.01 26.82 -3.04
C SER A 8 -41.51 26.96 -3.30
N ALA A 9 -41.02 28.10 -3.77
CA ALA A 9 -39.64 28.31 -4.16
C ALA A 9 -38.60 28.32 -3.01
N PRO A 10 -38.83 28.90 -1.81
CA PRO A 10 -37.84 28.95 -0.74
C PRO A 10 -37.64 27.60 -0.04
N ALA A 11 -38.70 26.82 0.12
CA ALA A 11 -38.63 25.51 0.79
C ALA A 11 -37.83 24.47 -0.02
N VAL A 12 -37.92 24.47 -1.33
CA VAL A 12 -37.16 23.57 -2.22
C VAL A 12 -35.66 23.91 -2.18
N LYS A 13 -35.30 25.19 -2.23
CA LYS A 13 -33.91 25.66 -2.10
C LYS A 13 -33.29 25.29 -0.77
N ALA A 14 -33.98 25.47 0.34
CA ALA A 14 -33.52 25.11 1.67
C ALA A 14 -33.28 23.60 1.79
N ARG A 15 -34.16 22.78 1.22
CA ARG A 15 -34.02 21.32 1.23
C ARG A 15 -32.81 20.87 0.37
N LEU A 16 -32.59 21.50 -0.76
CA LEU A 16 -31.42 21.21 -1.61
C LEU A 16 -30.10 21.58 -0.95
N TRP A 17 -30.06 22.74 -0.28
CA TRP A 17 -28.89 23.14 0.53
C TRP A 17 -28.58 22.15 1.64
N LEU A 18 -29.57 21.62 2.31
CA LEU A 18 -29.41 20.64 3.38
C LEU A 18 -28.79 19.34 2.86
N TRP A 19 -29.24 18.87 1.70
CA TRP A 19 -28.62 17.71 1.04
C TRP A 19 -27.19 17.95 0.61
N ILE A 20 -26.86 19.14 0.09
CA ILE A 20 -25.48 19.50 -0.28
C ILE A 20 -24.57 19.50 0.96
N VAL A 21 -25.01 20.14 2.05
CA VAL A 21 -24.24 20.18 3.29
C VAL A 21 -24.01 18.76 3.84
N LEU A 22 -25.04 17.93 3.81
CA LEU A 22 -24.95 16.53 4.26
C LEU A 22 -24.02 15.70 3.38
N ALA A 23 -24.08 15.86 2.05
CA ALA A 23 -23.17 15.20 1.11
C ALA A 23 -21.72 15.63 1.30
N VAL A 24 -21.47 16.93 1.47
CA VAL A 24 -20.12 17.47 1.74
C VAL A 24 -19.61 16.98 3.10
N GLY A 25 -20.45 16.99 4.14
CA GLY A 25 -20.11 16.45 5.44
C GLY A 25 -19.72 14.97 5.40
N LEU A 26 -20.51 14.16 4.69
CA LEU A 26 -20.22 12.74 4.47
C LEU A 26 -18.89 12.54 3.72
N LEU A 27 -18.65 13.31 2.68
CA LEU A 27 -17.42 13.25 1.90
C LEU A 27 -16.19 13.59 2.78
N LEU A 28 -16.26 14.66 3.57
CA LEU A 28 -15.20 15.06 4.48
C LEU A 28 -14.95 13.99 5.56
N PHE A 29 -16.02 13.40 6.09
CA PHE A 29 -15.92 12.30 7.06
C PHE A 29 -15.21 11.08 6.44
N LEU A 30 -15.56 10.68 5.23
CA LEU A 30 -14.91 9.56 4.53
C LEU A 30 -13.42 9.84 4.26
N LEU A 31 -13.10 11.07 3.86
CA LEU A 31 -11.69 11.48 3.66
C LEU A 31 -10.91 11.46 4.97
N ALA A 32 -11.49 11.97 6.06
CA ALA A 32 -10.86 11.95 7.38
C ALA A 32 -10.65 10.51 7.88
N ALA A 33 -11.64 9.63 7.72
CA ALA A 33 -11.54 8.21 8.08
C ALA A 33 -10.45 7.50 7.27
N ALA A 34 -10.34 7.75 5.96
CA ALA A 34 -9.29 7.21 5.11
C ALA A 34 -7.90 7.71 5.53
N ALA A 35 -7.76 9.00 5.82
CA ALA A 35 -6.52 9.59 6.29
C ALA A 35 -6.08 9.02 7.64
N LEU A 36 -7.01 8.89 8.59
CA LEU A 36 -6.75 8.27 9.90
C LEU A 36 -6.31 6.81 9.75
N ARG A 37 -7.05 6.02 8.95
CA ARG A 37 -6.69 4.64 8.65
C ARG A 37 -5.27 4.54 8.07
N TYR A 38 -4.94 5.38 7.09
CA TYR A 38 -3.61 5.43 6.49
C TYR A 38 -2.53 5.78 7.52
N ALA A 39 -2.77 6.79 8.36
CA ALA A 39 -1.83 7.20 9.42
C ALA A 39 -1.58 6.06 10.43
N LEU A 40 -2.63 5.35 10.86
CA LEU A 40 -2.53 4.22 11.77
C LEU A 40 -1.74 3.05 11.18
N ILE A 41 -2.00 2.73 9.90
CA ILE A 41 -1.28 1.66 9.20
C ILE A 41 0.19 2.04 9.03
N ARG A 42 0.47 3.27 8.59
CA ARG A 42 1.84 3.78 8.46
C ARG A 42 2.59 3.77 9.80
N ARG A 43 1.92 4.14 10.90
CA ARG A 43 2.50 4.06 12.26
C ARG A 43 2.82 2.62 12.65
N ARG A 44 1.91 1.65 12.34
CA ARG A 44 2.16 0.21 12.57
C ARG A 44 3.35 -0.30 11.75
N TRP A 45 3.49 0.12 10.50
CA TRP A 45 4.60 -0.25 9.65
C TRP A 45 5.92 0.26 10.22
N ARG A 46 6.00 1.54 10.58
CA ARG A 46 7.19 2.11 11.23
C ARG A 46 7.57 1.34 12.48
N TYR A 47 6.63 1.12 13.38
CA TYR A 47 6.86 0.38 14.62
C TYR A 47 7.41 -1.02 14.35
N ARG A 48 6.87 -1.75 13.40
CA ARG A 48 7.32 -3.09 13.02
C ARG A 48 8.74 -3.11 12.45
N PHE A 49 9.13 -2.08 11.69
CA PHE A 49 10.48 -2.00 11.14
C PHE A 49 11.54 -1.51 12.13
N GLU A 50 11.18 -0.61 13.04
CA GLU A 50 12.11 0.01 13.97
C GLU A 50 12.28 -0.77 15.28
N CYS A 51 11.22 -1.43 15.74
CA CYS A 51 11.16 -2.05 17.08
C CYS A 51 11.14 -3.58 17.05
N THR A 52 11.10 -4.23 15.88
CA THR A 52 11.05 -5.70 15.78
C THR A 52 12.43 -6.30 15.55
N ALA A 53 12.60 -7.57 15.91
CA ALA A 53 13.82 -8.32 15.61
C ALA A 53 14.13 -8.30 14.10
N PRO A 54 15.42 -8.20 13.68
CA PRO A 54 15.79 -8.08 12.26
C PRO A 54 15.21 -9.19 11.39
N ALA A 55 15.17 -10.43 11.85
CA ALA A 55 14.58 -11.56 11.13
C ALA A 55 13.08 -11.36 10.87
N GLN A 56 12.33 -10.87 11.86
CA GLN A 56 10.91 -10.56 11.68
C GLN A 56 10.70 -9.41 10.70
N SER A 57 11.57 -8.40 10.72
CA SER A 57 11.51 -7.28 9.75
C SER A 57 11.68 -7.78 8.32
N VAL A 58 12.61 -8.69 8.05
CA VAL A 58 12.80 -9.31 6.73
C VAL A 58 11.57 -10.10 6.30
N ALA A 59 11.02 -10.93 7.17
CA ALA A 59 9.80 -11.70 6.87
C ALA A 59 8.60 -10.79 6.57
N TRP A 60 8.45 -9.69 7.29
CA TRP A 60 7.41 -8.69 7.04
C TRP A 60 7.58 -7.99 5.69
N VAL A 61 8.80 -7.57 5.35
CA VAL A 61 9.10 -6.96 4.04
C VAL A 61 8.77 -7.93 2.92
N THR A 62 9.20 -9.19 3.04
CA THR A 62 8.94 -10.21 2.03
C THR A 62 7.45 -10.45 1.85
N GLY A 63 6.69 -10.58 2.94
CA GLY A 63 5.23 -10.75 2.87
C GLY A 63 4.51 -9.55 2.26
N ALA A 64 4.96 -8.32 2.57
CA ALA A 64 4.39 -7.12 1.98
C ALA A 64 4.69 -7.01 0.47
N LEU A 65 5.90 -7.37 0.04
CA LEU A 65 6.28 -7.41 -1.37
C LEU A 65 5.50 -8.50 -2.12
N ALA A 66 5.33 -9.68 -1.53
CA ALA A 66 4.52 -10.75 -2.10
C ALA A 66 3.06 -10.32 -2.36
N ALA A 67 2.51 -9.43 -1.53
CA ALA A 67 1.19 -8.85 -1.76
C ALA A 67 1.20 -7.71 -2.80
N LEU A 68 2.34 -7.02 -2.96
CA LEU A 68 2.46 -5.87 -3.85
C LEU A 68 2.73 -6.28 -5.30
N TRP A 69 3.54 -7.32 -5.55
CA TRP A 69 3.91 -7.78 -6.90
C TRP A 69 2.70 -8.11 -7.79
N PRO A 70 1.72 -8.93 -7.36
CA PRO A 70 0.52 -9.17 -8.16
C PRO A 70 -0.29 -7.89 -8.40
N ALA A 71 -0.32 -6.99 -7.40
CA ALA A 71 -1.02 -5.72 -7.51
C ALA A 71 -0.37 -4.78 -8.54
N MET A 72 0.93 -4.93 -8.79
CA MET A 72 1.66 -4.24 -9.86
C MET A 72 1.47 -4.88 -11.24
N GLY A 73 0.90 -6.08 -11.32
CA GLY A 73 0.80 -6.86 -12.55
C GLY A 73 2.05 -7.68 -12.85
N LEU A 74 2.95 -7.81 -11.89
CA LEU A 74 4.06 -8.75 -11.98
C LEU A 74 3.54 -10.17 -11.72
N GLY A 75 3.95 -11.14 -12.53
CA GLY A 75 3.44 -12.52 -12.54
C GLY A 75 3.82 -13.37 -11.31
N TYR A 76 3.73 -12.80 -10.10
CA TYR A 76 3.95 -13.53 -8.87
C TYR A 76 2.69 -14.29 -8.46
N ASP A 77 2.77 -15.61 -8.41
CA ASP A 77 1.68 -16.54 -8.12
C ASP A 77 1.57 -16.95 -6.63
N GLY A 78 2.40 -16.39 -5.77
CA GLY A 78 2.48 -16.77 -4.35
C GLY A 78 3.45 -17.90 -4.03
N GLY A 79 4.16 -18.39 -5.03
CA GLY A 79 5.18 -19.42 -4.90
C GLY A 79 6.51 -18.94 -4.32
N SER A 80 7.60 -19.56 -4.78
CA SER A 80 8.95 -19.21 -4.32
C SER A 80 9.38 -17.82 -4.78
N VAL A 81 9.77 -16.96 -3.83
CA VAL A 81 10.33 -15.64 -4.12
C VAL A 81 11.62 -15.75 -4.96
N PHE A 82 12.39 -16.82 -4.76
CA PHE A 82 13.59 -17.09 -5.54
C PHE A 82 13.25 -17.39 -7.01
N ALA A 83 12.30 -18.29 -7.27
CA ALA A 83 11.83 -18.60 -8.62
C ALA A 83 11.25 -17.36 -9.31
N PHE A 84 10.52 -16.52 -8.58
CA PHE A 84 10.04 -15.24 -9.08
C PHE A 84 11.19 -14.30 -9.46
N GLY A 85 12.24 -14.21 -8.63
CA GLY A 85 13.45 -13.45 -8.96
C GLY A 85 14.11 -13.93 -10.25
N GLU A 86 14.16 -15.26 -10.49
CA GLU A 86 14.68 -15.81 -11.75
C GLU A 86 13.80 -15.43 -12.95
N SER A 87 12.47 -15.47 -12.82
CA SER A 87 11.57 -15.10 -13.92
C SER A 87 11.69 -13.62 -14.33
N LEU A 88 12.12 -12.75 -13.43
CA LEU A 88 12.35 -11.33 -13.72
C LEU A 88 13.69 -11.05 -14.44
N ARG A 89 14.58 -12.03 -14.52
CA ARG A 89 15.95 -11.83 -15.02
C ARG A 89 16.02 -11.34 -16.47
N GLU A 90 15.11 -11.79 -17.30
CA GLU A 90 15.05 -11.38 -18.71
C GLU A 90 14.49 -9.96 -18.88
N SER A 91 13.58 -9.56 -18.01
CA SER A 91 12.92 -8.24 -18.11
C SER A 91 13.67 -7.14 -17.37
N ASP A 92 14.31 -7.46 -16.24
CA ASP A 92 15.00 -6.49 -15.37
C ASP A 92 16.04 -7.20 -14.50
N ALA A 93 17.24 -7.39 -15.01
CA ALA A 93 18.31 -8.12 -14.34
C ALA A 93 18.73 -7.50 -13.00
N GLU A 94 18.72 -6.17 -12.87
CA GLU A 94 19.07 -5.48 -11.62
C GLU A 94 18.03 -5.76 -10.53
N TYR A 95 16.75 -5.63 -10.87
CA TYR A 95 15.68 -5.88 -9.92
C TYR A 95 15.56 -7.38 -9.57
N ALA A 96 15.77 -8.26 -10.53
CA ALA A 96 15.84 -9.70 -10.31
C ALA A 96 16.94 -10.06 -9.28
N GLY A 97 18.11 -9.44 -9.38
CA GLY A 97 19.18 -9.57 -8.38
C GLY A 97 18.73 -9.18 -6.98
N ALA A 98 18.09 -8.01 -6.85
CA ALA A 98 17.58 -7.53 -5.57
C ALA A 98 16.49 -8.44 -4.97
N VAL A 99 15.60 -9.01 -5.80
CA VAL A 99 14.56 -9.96 -5.35
C VAL A 99 15.18 -11.29 -4.89
N ARG A 100 16.22 -11.79 -5.57
CA ARG A 100 16.95 -12.99 -5.15
C ARG A 100 17.70 -12.79 -3.83
N ASP A 101 18.35 -11.64 -3.66
CA ASP A 101 18.99 -11.29 -2.39
C ASP A 101 17.96 -11.26 -1.25
N LEU A 102 16.77 -10.71 -1.51
CA LEU A 102 15.68 -10.75 -0.54
C LEU A 102 15.22 -12.18 -0.23
N ALA A 103 15.13 -13.05 -1.25
CA ALA A 103 14.78 -14.46 -1.06
C ALA A 103 15.79 -15.18 -0.18
N ALA A 104 17.09 -14.94 -0.41
CA ALA A 104 18.17 -15.49 0.42
C ALA A 104 18.08 -15.00 1.87
N LEU A 105 17.89 -13.68 2.08
CA LEU A 105 17.70 -13.09 3.41
C LEU A 105 16.46 -13.65 4.13
N ASN A 106 15.36 -13.87 3.40
CA ASN A 106 14.15 -14.46 3.98
C ASN A 106 14.35 -15.94 4.33
N GLY A 107 15.10 -16.69 3.54
CA GLY A 107 15.52 -18.06 3.85
C GLY A 107 16.38 -18.11 5.12
N GLU A 108 17.38 -17.23 5.21
CA GLU A 108 18.22 -17.09 6.39
C GLU A 108 17.38 -16.71 7.64
N ALA A 109 16.46 -15.75 7.51
CA ALA A 109 15.59 -15.33 8.60
C ALA A 109 14.68 -16.43 9.15
N ARG A 110 14.29 -17.39 8.31
CA ARG A 110 13.35 -18.47 8.69
C ARG A 110 14.05 -19.75 9.18
N PHE A 111 15.21 -20.07 8.62
CA PHE A 111 15.81 -21.38 8.77
C PHE A 111 17.21 -21.34 9.40
N SER A 112 17.83 -20.16 9.52
CA SER A 112 19.14 -20.05 10.15
C SER A 112 19.03 -19.94 11.67
N SER A 113 19.93 -20.59 12.37
CA SER A 113 20.14 -20.42 13.83
C SER A 113 20.91 -19.13 14.17
N HIS A 114 21.46 -18.44 13.17
CA HIS A 114 22.22 -17.22 13.38
C HIS A 114 21.30 -16.02 13.58
N THR A 115 21.68 -15.12 14.46
CA THR A 115 20.99 -13.86 14.68
C THR A 115 21.22 -12.93 13.50
N MET A 116 20.14 -12.54 12.81
CA MET A 116 20.22 -11.56 11.73
C MET A 116 20.66 -10.19 12.22
N THR A 117 21.46 -9.51 11.42
CA THR A 117 21.94 -8.17 11.69
C THR A 117 20.95 -7.11 11.24
N ARG A 118 21.02 -5.91 11.84
CA ARG A 118 20.22 -4.74 11.38
C ARG A 118 20.56 -4.33 9.95
N GLU A 119 21.80 -4.58 9.49
CA GLU A 119 22.20 -4.27 8.12
C GLU A 119 21.51 -5.18 7.09
N GLN A 120 21.30 -6.45 7.42
CA GLN A 120 20.53 -7.39 6.60
C GLN A 120 19.06 -6.94 6.50
N ALA A 121 18.45 -6.52 7.60
CA ALA A 121 17.08 -5.95 7.57
C ALA A 121 17.02 -4.66 6.74
N LYS A 122 18.02 -3.78 6.80
CA LYS A 122 18.09 -2.58 5.95
C LYS A 122 18.24 -2.93 4.47
N ARG A 123 18.91 -4.04 4.11
CA ARG A 123 18.97 -4.51 2.71
C ARG A 123 17.57 -4.89 2.21
N ALA A 124 16.80 -5.66 2.98
CA ALA A 124 15.41 -5.97 2.63
C ALA A 124 14.55 -4.70 2.44
N LEU A 125 14.70 -3.71 3.32
CA LEU A 125 14.03 -2.42 3.19
C LEU A 125 14.43 -1.63 1.92
N ARG A 126 15.65 -1.78 1.44
CA ARG A 126 16.07 -1.18 0.15
C ARG A 126 15.29 -1.79 -1.02
N VAL A 127 15.12 -3.11 -1.03
CA VAL A 127 14.30 -3.79 -2.05
C VAL A 127 12.85 -3.29 -2.01
N TRP A 128 12.30 -3.12 -0.81
CA TRP A 128 10.98 -2.50 -0.65
C TRP A 128 10.90 -1.11 -1.29
N LYS A 129 11.85 -0.22 -0.99
CA LYS A 129 11.88 1.13 -1.57
C LYS A 129 11.98 1.09 -3.09
N GLN A 130 12.88 0.28 -3.64
CA GLN A 130 13.01 0.10 -5.09
C GLN A 130 11.70 -0.36 -5.72
N THR A 131 10.98 -1.30 -5.10
CA THR A 131 9.69 -1.78 -5.60
C THR A 131 8.64 -0.67 -5.57
N VAL A 132 8.57 0.11 -4.49
CA VAL A 132 7.63 1.24 -4.38
C VAL A 132 7.95 2.32 -5.42
N ASP A 133 9.23 2.63 -5.66
CA ASP A 133 9.65 3.60 -6.68
C ASP A 133 9.27 3.13 -8.08
N ARG A 134 9.44 1.83 -8.39
CA ARG A 134 8.98 1.21 -9.64
C ARG A 134 7.47 1.27 -9.79
N LEU A 135 6.72 0.98 -8.72
CA LEU A 135 5.27 1.12 -8.71
C LEU A 135 4.86 2.55 -9.06
N GLN A 136 5.54 3.54 -8.51
CA GLN A 136 5.25 4.95 -8.80
C GLN A 136 5.53 5.33 -10.25
N LYS A 137 6.49 4.68 -10.91
CA LYS A 137 6.82 4.96 -12.32
C LYS A 137 5.88 4.22 -13.29
N ASN A 138 5.56 2.96 -13.03
CA ASN A 138 4.96 2.05 -14.00
C ASN A 138 3.43 1.88 -13.85
N VAL A 139 2.85 2.27 -12.69
CA VAL A 139 1.42 2.07 -12.43
C VAL A 139 0.66 3.40 -12.60
N PRO A 140 -0.49 3.44 -13.28
CA PRO A 140 -1.28 4.65 -13.49
C PRO A 140 -1.81 5.21 -12.15
N LEU A 141 -1.97 6.55 -12.10
CA LEU A 141 -2.38 7.30 -10.90
C LEU A 141 -3.59 6.73 -10.15
N PRO A 142 -4.72 6.39 -10.80
CA PRO A 142 -5.89 5.90 -10.08
C PRO A 142 -5.62 4.57 -9.39
N ARG A 143 -4.86 3.67 -10.02
CA ARG A 143 -4.47 2.39 -9.43
C ARG A 143 -3.48 2.56 -8.27
N ARG A 144 -2.55 3.53 -8.37
CA ARG A 144 -1.66 3.91 -7.26
C ARG A 144 -2.44 4.43 -6.05
N ALA A 145 -3.39 5.32 -6.29
CA ALA A 145 -4.24 5.85 -5.23
C ALA A 145 -5.04 4.73 -4.55
N TRP A 146 -5.62 3.81 -5.31
CA TRP A 146 -6.34 2.66 -4.78
C TRP A 146 -5.45 1.74 -3.95
N LEU A 147 -4.23 1.40 -4.42
CA LEU A 147 -3.27 0.57 -3.69
C LEU A 147 -2.82 1.25 -2.40
N LYS A 148 -2.61 2.56 -2.43
CA LYS A 148 -2.15 3.32 -1.27
C LYS A 148 -3.24 3.53 -0.23
N TRP A 149 -4.43 4.01 -0.65
CA TRP A 149 -5.47 4.45 0.27
C TRP A 149 -6.46 3.36 0.68
N ILE A 150 -6.79 2.44 -0.25
CA ILE A 150 -7.76 1.38 0.01
C ILE A 150 -7.08 0.10 0.48
N ARG A 151 -6.07 -0.37 -0.24
CA ARG A 151 -5.31 -1.57 0.15
C ARG A 151 -4.21 -1.29 1.18
N CYS A 152 -3.77 -0.05 1.34
CA CYS A 152 -2.73 0.36 2.29
C CYS A 152 -1.46 -0.51 2.19
N LEU A 153 -1.06 -0.86 0.98
CA LEU A 153 0.07 -1.77 0.72
C LEU A 153 1.43 -1.06 0.83
N TYR A 154 1.48 0.29 0.76
CA TYR A 154 2.71 1.06 0.85
C TYR A 154 2.49 2.48 1.39
#